data_2faaf8002f15bb23b6b2002f6c7c9bf1
#
_entry.id   2faaf8002f15bb23b6b2002f6c7c9bf1
#
_cell.length_a   1.000
_cell.length_b   1.000
_cell.length_c   1.000
_cell.angle_alpha   90.00
_cell.angle_beta   90.00
_cell.angle_gamma   90.00
#
_symmetry.space_group_name_H-M   'P 1'
#
loop_
_entity.id
_entity.type
_entity.pdbx_description
1 polymer ?
#
loop_
_entity_poly.entity_id
_entity_poly.type
_entity_poly.pdbx_seq_one_letter_code
_entity_poly.pdbx_strand_id
1 'polypeptide(L)'
;MALTKKKGPVTTPKLPNIEALKKVNNNSAGAFYNDLLNAKHKIEYESRDISLYNIRTNPDNEIFREIDDDEDIRILADDIKRNGLLHNLVLFPSTEEGREVYVLLSGERRYRALKLLVEEGDTSWQIVRNCNVITTELSDNEKKVLLYSANLQVRGGLNDEAVRRKAVSEFIECLLKEPYNMNRTDALKAIKSVSSVNPKTIDRDARLEDKLKGSLKELLDAKFLSRSECESYLRFDDEKQEEIGEKYQELNAVDCHGDT
;
A
#
# COMPACT_ATOMS: atom_id res chain seq x y z
N MET A 1 37.38 -17.79 57.45
CA MET A 1 36.06 -18.37 57.14
C MET A 1 35.57 -17.76 55.81
N ALA A 2 35.66 -18.49 54.71
CA ALA A 2 35.23 -18.04 53.40
C ALA A 2 33.82 -18.55 53.12
N LEU A 3 32.88 -17.63 52.88
CA LEU A 3 31.50 -17.93 52.54
C LEU A 3 31.41 -18.25 51.02
N THR A 4 31.26 -19.53 50.71
CA THR A 4 30.96 -19.98 49.35
C THR A 4 29.47 -19.75 49.05
N LYS A 5 29.15 -18.79 48.17
CA LYS A 5 27.81 -18.62 47.61
C LYS A 5 27.50 -19.76 46.61
N LYS A 6 26.58 -20.64 46.96
CA LYS A 6 25.98 -21.62 46.05
C LYS A 6 25.22 -20.88 44.93
N LYS A 7 25.63 -21.00 43.69
CA LYS A 7 24.87 -20.62 42.51
C LYS A 7 23.67 -21.60 42.40
N GLY A 8 22.44 -21.09 42.44
CA GLY A 8 21.24 -21.85 42.12
C GLY A 8 21.19 -22.22 40.62
N PRO A 9 20.38 -23.22 40.23
CA PRO A 9 20.29 -23.68 38.87
C PRO A 9 19.77 -22.55 37.97
N VAL A 10 20.52 -22.31 36.89
CA VAL A 10 20.12 -21.39 35.80
C VAL A 10 18.93 -22.03 35.08
N THR A 11 17.72 -21.54 35.33
CA THR A 11 16.54 -21.93 34.55
C THR A 11 16.64 -21.27 33.16
N THR A 12 16.92 -22.07 32.15
CA THR A 12 16.76 -21.64 30.76
C THR A 12 15.31 -21.23 30.52
N PRO A 13 15.06 -20.04 29.94
CA PRO A 13 13.68 -19.65 29.61
C PRO A 13 13.10 -20.71 28.67
N LYS A 14 11.95 -21.28 29.03
CA LYS A 14 11.19 -22.17 28.13
C LYS A 14 10.80 -21.34 26.90
N LEU A 15 11.24 -21.77 25.73
CA LEU A 15 10.75 -21.25 24.46
C LEU A 15 9.21 -21.32 24.45
N PRO A 16 8.54 -20.24 23.99
CA PRO A 16 7.08 -20.25 23.88
C PRO A 16 6.64 -21.38 22.94
N ASN A 17 5.55 -22.03 23.31
CA ASN A 17 4.99 -23.14 22.55
C ASN A 17 4.69 -22.71 21.11
N ILE A 18 5.36 -23.35 20.15
CA ILE A 18 5.24 -23.05 18.70
C ILE A 18 3.78 -23.20 18.22
N GLU A 19 2.97 -24.08 18.83
CA GLU A 19 1.53 -24.20 18.53
C GLU A 19 0.71 -22.99 19.02
N ALA A 20 1.10 -22.37 20.13
CA ALA A 20 0.47 -21.12 20.59
C ALA A 20 0.82 -19.94 19.68
N LEU A 21 2.06 -19.89 19.17
CA LEU A 21 2.48 -18.90 18.15
C LEU A 21 1.76 -19.10 16.82
N LYS A 22 1.47 -20.32 16.41
CA LYS A 22 0.66 -20.61 15.22
C LYS A 22 -0.78 -20.13 15.35
N LYS A 23 -1.38 -20.17 16.55
CA LYS A 23 -2.74 -19.64 16.80
C LYS A 23 -2.79 -18.11 16.84
N VAL A 24 -1.73 -17.44 17.23
CA VAL A 24 -1.65 -15.96 17.25
C VAL A 24 -1.36 -15.40 15.84
N ASN A 25 -0.67 -16.15 14.99
CA ASN A 25 -0.31 -15.73 13.62
C ASN A 25 -1.43 -15.91 12.59
N ASN A 26 -2.52 -16.61 12.90
CA ASN A 26 -3.62 -16.81 11.96
C ASN A 26 -4.47 -15.55 11.71
N ASN A 27 -4.20 -14.44 12.40
CA ASN A 27 -4.84 -13.14 12.17
C ASN A 27 -3.86 -12.04 11.74
N SER A 28 -2.61 -12.38 11.42
CA SER A 28 -1.63 -11.39 10.94
C SER A 28 -1.60 -11.37 9.40
N ALA A 29 -1.32 -10.21 8.83
CA ALA A 29 -1.18 -10.02 7.39
C ALA A 29 -0.17 -10.99 6.74
N GLY A 30 0.86 -11.42 7.50
CA GLY A 30 1.81 -12.43 7.04
C GLY A 30 1.19 -13.82 6.81
N ALA A 31 0.19 -14.21 7.62
CA ALA A 31 -0.55 -15.45 7.39
C ALA A 31 -1.42 -15.34 6.12
N PHE A 32 -2.06 -14.18 5.92
CA PHE A 32 -2.85 -13.92 4.72
C PHE A 32 -1.99 -13.91 3.46
N TYR A 33 -0.79 -13.33 3.48
CA TYR A 33 0.14 -13.40 2.35
C TYR A 33 0.49 -14.86 2.01
N ASN A 34 0.74 -15.67 3.02
CA ASN A 34 1.02 -17.09 2.82
C ASN A 34 -0.21 -17.85 2.33
N ASP A 35 -1.40 -17.50 2.79
CA ASP A 35 -2.67 -18.12 2.37
C ASP A 35 -3.10 -17.61 0.99
N LEU A 36 -2.91 -16.31 0.69
CA LEU A 36 -3.27 -15.69 -0.59
C LEU A 36 -2.37 -16.19 -1.72
N LEU A 37 -1.09 -16.33 -1.45
CA LEU A 37 -0.11 -16.89 -2.39
C LEU A 37 -0.21 -18.42 -2.46
N ASN A 38 -1.22 -19.03 -1.81
CA ASN A 38 -1.43 -20.49 -1.74
C ASN A 38 -0.21 -21.25 -1.28
N ALA A 39 0.51 -20.71 -0.32
CA ALA A 39 1.66 -21.32 0.32
C ALA A 39 2.74 -21.90 -0.65
N LYS A 40 2.65 -21.62 -1.94
CA LYS A 40 3.61 -22.12 -2.91
C LYS A 40 4.97 -21.48 -2.74
N HIS A 41 5.00 -20.21 -2.31
CA HIS A 41 6.27 -19.50 -2.13
C HIS A 41 6.19 -18.59 -0.89
N LYS A 42 6.94 -18.94 0.13
CA LYS A 42 7.32 -18.01 1.17
C LYS A 42 8.14 -16.91 0.51
N ILE A 43 7.72 -15.64 0.64
CA ILE A 43 8.52 -14.55 0.11
C ILE A 43 9.83 -14.48 0.87
N GLU A 44 10.91 -14.64 0.15
CA GLU A 44 12.26 -14.59 0.66
C GLU A 44 12.90 -13.26 0.32
N TYR A 45 13.71 -12.77 1.22
CA TYR A 45 14.43 -11.51 1.10
C TYR A 45 15.90 -11.73 1.35
N GLU A 46 16.71 -10.98 0.65
CA GLU A 46 18.12 -10.83 0.98
C GLU A 46 18.40 -9.36 1.33
N SER A 47 19.27 -9.12 2.31
CA SER A 47 19.69 -7.77 2.68
C SER A 47 20.85 -7.35 1.79
N ARG A 48 20.70 -6.23 1.07
CA ARG A 48 21.72 -5.65 0.18
C ARG A 48 21.88 -4.16 0.40
N ASP A 49 23.09 -3.67 0.23
CA ASP A 49 23.41 -2.24 0.14
C ASP A 49 23.23 -1.81 -1.34
N ILE A 50 22.31 -0.88 -1.60
CA ILE A 50 21.91 -0.50 -2.94
C ILE A 50 22.21 0.97 -3.18
N SER A 51 22.83 1.29 -4.33
CA SER A 51 22.97 2.68 -4.75
C SER A 51 21.60 3.32 -4.95
N LEU A 52 21.39 4.50 -4.33
CA LEU A 52 20.14 5.26 -4.47
C LEU A 52 19.79 5.53 -5.96
N TYR A 53 20.82 5.67 -6.81
CA TYR A 53 20.67 5.90 -8.25
C TYR A 53 20.18 4.67 -9.03
N ASN A 54 20.29 3.48 -8.44
CA ASN A 54 19.78 2.24 -9.05
C ASN A 54 18.36 1.91 -8.58
N ILE A 55 17.76 2.71 -7.69
CA ILE A 55 16.39 2.51 -7.24
C ILE A 55 15.44 3.28 -8.16
N ARG A 56 14.33 2.62 -8.51
CA ARG A 56 13.23 3.18 -9.31
C ARG A 56 11.95 3.18 -8.49
N THR A 57 11.15 4.20 -8.70
CA THR A 57 9.78 4.23 -8.17
C THR A 57 8.93 3.20 -8.92
N ASN A 58 7.96 2.63 -8.21
CA ASN A 58 7.01 1.71 -8.84
C ASN A 58 5.89 2.51 -9.52
N PRO A 59 5.65 2.34 -10.85
CA PRO A 59 4.55 3.03 -11.53
C PRO A 59 3.18 2.69 -10.93
N ASP A 60 2.96 1.45 -10.50
CA ASP A 60 1.70 1.03 -9.87
C ASP A 60 1.45 1.69 -8.50
N ASN A 61 2.45 2.36 -7.92
CA ASN A 61 2.33 3.11 -6.67
C ASN A 61 1.88 4.57 -6.89
N GLU A 62 1.66 5.00 -8.12
CA GLU A 62 1.34 6.39 -8.45
C GLU A 62 0.06 6.88 -7.77
N ILE A 63 -0.97 6.04 -7.71
CA ILE A 63 -2.23 6.36 -7.03
C ILE A 63 -2.06 6.72 -5.54
N PHE A 64 -0.96 6.28 -4.92
CA PHE A 64 -0.68 6.56 -3.51
C PHE A 64 0.23 7.78 -3.31
N ARG A 65 0.84 8.32 -4.38
CA ARG A 65 1.74 9.49 -4.32
C ARG A 65 0.99 10.79 -4.13
N GLU A 66 -0.20 10.89 -4.71
CA GLU A 66 -1.04 12.11 -4.67
C GLU A 66 -1.40 12.55 -3.25
N ILE A 67 -1.23 11.65 -2.26
CA ILE A 67 -1.53 11.92 -0.85
C ILE A 67 -0.32 12.47 -0.06
N ASP A 68 0.88 12.40 -0.63
CA ASP A 68 2.11 12.76 0.09
C ASP A 68 2.44 14.24 -0.13
N ASP A 69 2.39 15.04 0.92
CA ASP A 69 2.85 16.42 0.94
C ASP A 69 4.39 16.50 0.94
N ASP A 70 4.94 17.47 0.22
CA ASP A 70 6.39 17.73 0.19
C ASP A 70 6.94 18.15 1.55
N GLU A 71 6.14 18.83 2.38
CA GLU A 71 6.51 19.18 3.75
C GLU A 71 6.67 17.93 4.62
N ASP A 72 5.75 16.97 4.49
CA ASP A 72 5.85 15.67 5.18
C ASP A 72 7.10 14.90 4.78
N ILE A 73 7.51 14.98 3.51
CA ILE A 73 8.75 14.36 3.02
C ILE A 73 9.97 15.06 3.62
N ARG A 74 9.94 16.38 3.74
CA ARG A 74 11.03 17.15 4.38
C ARG A 74 11.17 16.82 5.87
N ILE A 75 10.08 16.76 6.60
CA ILE A 75 10.07 16.35 8.02
C ILE A 75 10.68 14.94 8.17
N LEU A 76 10.30 14.03 7.28
CA LEU A 76 10.84 12.67 7.26
C LEU A 76 12.35 12.65 6.92
N ALA A 77 12.80 13.49 5.99
CA ALA A 77 14.21 13.62 5.64
C ALA A 77 15.04 14.09 6.85
N ASP A 78 14.56 15.11 7.58
CA ASP A 78 15.19 15.59 8.81
C ASP A 78 15.23 14.53 9.91
N ASP A 79 14.18 13.72 10.02
CA ASP A 79 14.16 12.60 10.97
C ASP A 79 15.19 11.52 10.59
N ILE A 80 15.24 11.13 9.31
CA ILE A 80 16.22 10.16 8.79
C ILE A 80 17.65 10.69 9.01
N LYS A 81 17.91 11.97 8.78
CA LYS A 81 19.21 12.59 9.00
C LYS A 81 19.66 12.50 10.46
N ARG A 82 18.73 12.67 11.41
CA ARG A 82 19.02 12.63 12.86
C ARG A 82 19.10 11.22 13.42
N ASN A 83 18.18 10.34 13.02
CA ASN A 83 17.96 9.05 13.67
C ASN A 83 18.37 7.85 12.82
N GLY A 84 18.73 8.09 11.55
CA GLY A 84 18.99 7.03 10.57
C GLY A 84 17.70 6.44 9.97
N LEU A 85 17.88 5.53 9.04
CA LEU A 85 16.77 4.82 8.37
C LEU A 85 16.30 3.65 9.24
N LEU A 86 15.28 3.85 10.07
CA LEU A 86 14.77 2.86 11.02
C LEU A 86 14.06 1.68 10.36
N HIS A 87 13.48 1.89 9.16
CA HIS A 87 12.78 0.86 8.39
C HIS A 87 13.35 0.76 7.00
N ASN A 88 13.81 -0.41 6.63
CA ASN A 88 14.46 -0.67 5.35
C ASN A 88 13.50 -0.50 4.17
N LEU A 89 14.04 -0.14 3.00
CA LEU A 89 13.31 -0.19 1.75
C LEU A 89 13.09 -1.65 1.34
N VAL A 90 11.97 -1.94 0.72
CA VAL A 90 11.67 -3.26 0.13
C VAL A 90 11.64 -3.11 -1.38
N LEU A 91 12.41 -3.92 -2.07
CA LEU A 91 12.73 -3.75 -3.48
C LEU A 91 12.52 -5.06 -4.26
N PHE A 92 12.09 -4.94 -5.52
CA PHE A 92 12.18 -5.99 -6.51
C PHE A 92 13.41 -5.80 -7.40
N PRO A 93 14.20 -6.84 -7.71
CA PRO A 93 15.22 -6.74 -8.74
C PRO A 93 14.57 -6.59 -10.11
N SER A 94 15.17 -5.78 -10.96
CA SER A 94 14.74 -5.53 -12.33
C SER A 94 15.95 -5.22 -13.21
N THR A 95 15.72 -5.10 -14.51
CA THR A 95 16.77 -4.76 -15.48
C THR A 95 16.30 -3.63 -16.37
N GLU A 96 17.10 -2.61 -16.53
CA GLU A 96 16.86 -1.46 -17.40
C GLU A 96 18.07 -1.24 -18.29
N GLU A 97 17.90 -1.36 -19.59
CA GLU A 97 18.99 -1.24 -20.58
C GLU A 97 20.20 -2.16 -20.30
N GLY A 98 19.94 -3.38 -19.81
CA GLY A 98 20.97 -4.37 -19.45
C GLY A 98 21.69 -4.09 -18.12
N ARG A 99 21.25 -3.09 -17.34
CA ARG A 99 21.79 -2.77 -16.02
C ARG A 99 20.84 -3.23 -14.92
N GLU A 100 21.40 -3.72 -13.82
CA GLU A 100 20.62 -4.08 -12.66
C GLU A 100 20.07 -2.81 -11.99
N VAL A 101 18.74 -2.77 -11.84
CA VAL A 101 18.01 -1.72 -11.12
C VAL A 101 17.04 -2.39 -10.14
N TYR A 102 16.49 -1.61 -9.23
CA TYR A 102 15.60 -2.09 -8.18
C TYR A 102 14.35 -1.25 -8.12
N VAL A 103 13.17 -1.89 -8.20
CA VAL A 103 11.88 -1.21 -8.18
C VAL A 103 11.30 -1.27 -6.77
N LEU A 104 10.84 -0.14 -6.25
CA LEU A 104 10.25 -0.05 -4.92
C LEU A 104 8.95 -0.84 -4.81
N LEU A 105 8.88 -1.75 -3.83
CA LEU A 105 7.62 -2.29 -3.33
C LEU A 105 7.10 -1.46 -2.15
N SER A 106 7.98 -1.11 -1.22
CA SER A 106 7.61 -0.35 -0.03
C SER A 106 8.71 0.61 0.36
N GLY A 107 8.31 1.79 0.85
CA GLY A 107 9.21 2.82 1.32
C GLY A 107 9.35 4.03 0.39
N GLU A 108 8.38 4.28 -0.50
CA GLU A 108 8.38 5.42 -1.44
C GLU A 108 8.69 6.76 -0.73
N ARG A 109 8.00 7.07 0.37
CA ARG A 109 8.25 8.31 1.14
C ARG A 109 9.70 8.39 1.66
N ARG A 110 10.22 7.27 2.17
CA ARG A 110 11.62 7.18 2.64
C ARG A 110 12.60 7.35 1.49
N TYR A 111 12.34 6.75 0.35
CA TYR A 111 13.16 6.94 -0.86
C TYR A 111 13.17 8.40 -1.32
N ARG A 112 12.02 9.09 -1.35
CA ARG A 112 11.92 10.52 -1.66
C ARG A 112 12.71 11.37 -0.66
N ALA A 113 12.59 11.07 0.63
CA ALA A 113 13.35 11.74 1.68
C ALA A 113 14.87 11.53 1.53
N LEU A 114 15.31 10.32 1.21
CA LEU A 114 16.74 10.03 0.95
C LEU A 114 17.25 10.77 -0.29
N LYS A 115 16.45 10.84 -1.35
CA LYS A 115 16.78 11.65 -2.54
C LYS A 115 16.97 13.11 -2.17
N LEU A 116 16.07 13.69 -1.41
CA LEU A 116 16.14 15.07 -0.95
C LEU A 116 17.43 15.33 -0.18
N LEU A 117 17.81 14.44 0.75
CA LEU A 117 19.07 14.57 1.50
C LEU A 117 20.31 14.57 0.59
N VAL A 118 20.33 13.70 -0.41
CA VAL A 118 21.44 13.63 -1.38
C VAL A 118 21.49 14.88 -2.26
N GLU A 119 20.35 15.38 -2.70
CA GLU A 119 20.22 16.62 -3.48
C GLU A 119 20.67 17.85 -2.68
N GLU A 120 20.49 17.85 -1.36
CA GLU A 120 20.98 18.87 -0.42
C GLU A 120 22.49 18.71 -0.06
N GLY A 121 23.16 17.71 -0.64
CA GLY A 121 24.60 17.49 -0.50
C GLY A 121 25.02 16.47 0.55
N ASP A 122 24.09 15.77 1.21
CA ASP A 122 24.41 14.69 2.13
C ASP A 122 24.70 13.39 1.35
N THR A 123 25.98 13.24 0.95
CA THR A 123 26.44 12.10 0.16
C THR A 123 26.45 10.76 0.92
N SER A 124 26.25 10.77 2.24
CA SER A 124 26.22 9.55 3.07
C SER A 124 25.08 8.61 2.66
N TRP A 125 24.02 9.15 2.05
CA TRP A 125 22.83 8.41 1.61
C TRP A 125 22.86 7.96 0.14
N GLN A 126 23.96 8.17 -0.58
CA GLN A 126 24.12 7.64 -1.95
C GLN A 126 24.06 6.11 -2.01
N ILE A 127 24.43 5.45 -0.92
CA ILE A 127 24.27 4.00 -0.72
C ILE A 127 23.26 3.78 0.40
N VAL A 128 22.09 3.22 0.05
CA VAL A 128 21.06 2.83 1.02
C VAL A 128 21.39 1.45 1.55
N ARG A 129 21.68 1.39 2.84
CA ARG A 129 22.11 0.14 3.49
C ARG A 129 20.94 -0.74 3.88
N ASN A 130 21.19 -2.05 3.88
CA ASN A 130 20.26 -3.07 4.36
C ASN A 130 18.89 -3.03 3.66
N CYS A 131 18.82 -2.72 2.37
CA CYS A 131 17.58 -2.86 1.62
C CYS A 131 17.15 -4.34 1.59
N ASN A 132 15.87 -4.60 1.79
CA ASN A 132 15.29 -5.93 1.65
C ASN A 132 14.95 -6.19 0.18
N VAL A 133 15.78 -6.94 -0.52
CA VAL A 133 15.56 -7.31 -1.92
C VAL A 133 14.84 -8.65 -1.99
N ILE A 134 13.68 -8.67 -2.64
CA ILE A 134 12.89 -9.89 -2.83
C ILE A 134 13.62 -10.80 -3.81
N THR A 135 13.88 -12.05 -3.41
CA THR A 135 14.55 -13.06 -4.23
C THR A 135 13.58 -14.08 -4.82
N THR A 136 12.35 -14.15 -4.30
CA THR A 136 11.28 -14.99 -4.85
C THR A 136 10.86 -14.47 -6.22
N GLU A 137 10.82 -15.35 -7.22
CA GLU A 137 10.26 -15.01 -8.52
C GLU A 137 8.76 -14.81 -8.41
N LEU A 138 8.29 -13.64 -8.81
CA LEU A 138 6.89 -13.21 -8.77
C LEU A 138 6.48 -12.68 -10.15
N SER A 139 5.29 -13.06 -10.58
CA SER A 139 4.63 -12.43 -11.73
C SER A 139 4.31 -10.97 -11.44
N ASP A 140 4.09 -10.18 -12.47
CA ASP A 140 3.74 -8.75 -12.30
C ASP A 140 2.43 -8.58 -11.53
N ASN A 141 1.48 -9.51 -11.69
CA ASN A 141 0.24 -9.48 -10.93
C ASN A 141 0.46 -9.76 -9.43
N GLU A 142 1.36 -10.69 -9.09
CA GLU A 142 1.73 -10.96 -7.70
C GLU A 142 2.44 -9.77 -7.05
N LYS A 143 3.30 -9.07 -7.79
CA LYS A 143 3.94 -7.82 -7.33
C LYS A 143 2.91 -6.75 -7.02
N LYS A 144 1.88 -6.59 -7.87
CA LYS A 144 0.77 -5.65 -7.63
C LYS A 144 -0.05 -6.02 -6.39
N VAL A 145 -0.39 -7.29 -6.22
CA VAL A 145 -1.09 -7.78 -5.02
C VAL A 145 -0.32 -7.45 -3.75
N LEU A 146 1.01 -7.66 -3.76
CA LEU A 146 1.86 -7.27 -2.63
C LEU A 146 1.84 -5.76 -2.38
N LEU A 147 1.91 -4.94 -3.43
CA LEU A 147 1.90 -3.49 -3.34
C LEU A 147 0.58 -2.97 -2.72
N TYR A 148 -0.57 -3.38 -3.27
CA TYR A 148 -1.88 -2.94 -2.77
C TYR A 148 -2.13 -3.41 -1.34
N SER A 149 -1.77 -4.65 -1.04
CA SER A 149 -1.89 -5.20 0.31
C SER A 149 -1.05 -4.42 1.33
N ALA A 150 0.21 -4.14 1.02
CA ALA A 150 1.09 -3.37 1.89
C ALA A 150 0.54 -1.95 2.17
N ASN A 151 0.05 -1.27 1.13
CA ASN A 151 -0.50 0.09 1.29
C ASN A 151 -1.83 0.11 2.06
N LEU A 152 -2.74 -0.83 1.81
CA LEU A 152 -4.02 -0.91 2.53
C LEU A 152 -3.86 -1.35 3.99
N GLN A 153 -2.76 -2.03 4.33
CA GLN A 153 -2.47 -2.45 5.69
C GLN A 153 -1.81 -1.35 6.53
N VAL A 154 -0.78 -0.69 5.98
CA VAL A 154 0.11 0.18 6.76
C VAL A 154 -0.44 1.60 6.90
N ARG A 155 -1.15 2.10 5.90
CA ARG A 155 -1.62 3.50 5.87
C ARG A 155 -2.90 3.76 6.66
N GLY A 156 -3.25 2.93 7.64
CA GLY A 156 -4.29 3.20 8.65
C GLY A 156 -5.66 3.61 8.11
N GLY A 157 -6.05 3.03 6.95
CA GLY A 157 -7.15 3.52 6.15
C GLY A 157 -6.69 4.77 5.38
N LEU A 158 -6.39 4.63 4.11
CA LEU A 158 -6.13 5.75 3.22
C LEU A 158 -7.19 6.82 3.47
N ASN A 159 -6.80 7.96 4.07
CA ASN A 159 -7.71 9.04 4.45
C ASN A 159 -8.35 9.68 3.21
N ASP A 160 -7.65 9.63 2.07
CA ASP A 160 -8.24 10.02 0.79
C ASP A 160 -9.14 8.91 0.26
N GLU A 161 -10.41 9.26 0.13
CA GLU A 161 -11.45 8.32 -0.28
C GLU A 161 -11.33 7.90 -1.73
N ALA A 162 -10.98 8.82 -2.64
CA ALA A 162 -10.83 8.53 -4.06
C ALA A 162 -9.68 7.54 -4.28
N VAL A 163 -8.54 7.81 -3.66
CA VAL A 163 -7.36 6.93 -3.69
C VAL A 163 -7.68 5.55 -3.12
N ARG A 164 -8.41 5.49 -2.00
CA ARG A 164 -8.81 4.23 -1.38
C ARG A 164 -9.73 3.42 -2.28
N ARG A 165 -10.74 4.05 -2.91
CA ARG A 165 -11.66 3.37 -3.83
C ARG A 165 -10.91 2.78 -5.02
N LYS A 166 -10.05 3.56 -5.66
CA LYS A 166 -9.21 3.11 -6.77
C LYS A 166 -8.32 1.94 -6.34
N ALA A 167 -7.64 2.05 -5.20
CA ALA A 167 -6.78 0.98 -4.68
C ALA A 167 -7.54 -0.31 -4.39
N VAL A 168 -8.73 -0.24 -3.81
CA VAL A 168 -9.59 -1.41 -3.55
C VAL A 168 -10.02 -2.06 -4.88
N SER A 169 -10.41 -1.26 -5.88
CA SER A 169 -10.81 -1.76 -7.19
C SER A 169 -9.66 -2.45 -7.91
N GLU A 170 -8.50 -1.81 -8.00
CA GLU A 170 -7.30 -2.38 -8.61
C GLU A 170 -6.88 -3.69 -7.92
N PHE A 171 -6.97 -3.73 -6.60
CA PHE A 171 -6.66 -4.94 -5.85
C PHE A 171 -7.63 -6.08 -6.17
N ILE A 172 -8.95 -5.79 -6.27
CA ILE A 172 -9.94 -6.77 -6.72
C ILE A 172 -9.55 -7.30 -8.09
N GLU A 173 -9.26 -6.43 -9.06
CA GLU A 173 -8.89 -6.82 -10.42
C GLU A 173 -7.65 -7.73 -10.44
N CYS A 174 -6.66 -7.46 -9.59
CA CYS A 174 -5.50 -8.33 -9.46
C CYS A 174 -5.87 -9.73 -8.93
N LEU A 175 -6.79 -9.82 -7.97
CA LEU A 175 -7.23 -11.09 -7.39
C LEU A 175 -8.14 -11.92 -8.31
N LEU A 176 -8.81 -11.28 -9.27
CA LEU A 176 -9.60 -11.96 -10.29
C LEU A 176 -8.74 -12.61 -11.39
N LYS A 177 -7.50 -12.13 -11.57
CA LYS A 177 -6.55 -12.62 -12.60
C LYS A 177 -5.66 -13.74 -12.07
N GLU A 178 -4.96 -14.41 -12.99
CA GLU A 178 -3.93 -15.39 -12.64
C GLU A 178 -2.81 -14.74 -11.79
N PRO A 179 -2.22 -15.48 -10.85
CA PRO A 179 -2.46 -16.89 -10.53
C PRO A 179 -3.60 -17.14 -9.54
N TYR A 180 -4.31 -16.10 -9.08
CA TYR A 180 -5.31 -16.17 -8.00
C TYR A 180 -6.66 -16.70 -8.49
N ASN A 181 -7.14 -16.24 -9.64
CA ASN A 181 -8.40 -16.63 -10.27
C ASN A 181 -9.59 -16.65 -9.28
N MET A 182 -9.62 -15.71 -8.35
CA MET A 182 -10.70 -15.63 -7.35
C MET A 182 -11.98 -15.12 -7.99
N ASN A 183 -13.13 -15.53 -7.44
CA ASN A 183 -14.36 -14.81 -7.72
C ASN A 183 -14.39 -13.49 -6.88
N ARG A 184 -15.23 -12.54 -7.29
CA ARG A 184 -15.30 -11.22 -6.66
C ARG A 184 -15.62 -11.27 -5.16
N THR A 185 -16.49 -12.21 -4.74
CA THR A 185 -16.87 -12.34 -3.33
C THR A 185 -15.68 -12.75 -2.47
N ASP A 186 -14.86 -13.68 -2.95
CA ASP A 186 -13.68 -14.15 -2.23
C ASP A 186 -12.56 -13.12 -2.28
N ALA A 187 -12.39 -12.40 -3.40
CA ALA A 187 -11.48 -11.25 -3.48
C ALA A 187 -11.81 -10.18 -2.44
N LEU A 188 -13.08 -9.81 -2.28
CA LEU A 188 -13.52 -8.86 -1.25
C LEU A 188 -13.26 -9.36 0.18
N LYS A 189 -13.51 -10.66 0.45
CA LYS A 189 -13.17 -11.25 1.76
C LYS A 189 -11.66 -11.18 2.02
N ALA A 190 -10.87 -11.49 1.01
CA ALA A 190 -9.43 -11.44 1.06
C ALA A 190 -8.93 -10.02 1.41
N ILE A 191 -9.39 -9.00 0.70
CA ILE A 191 -9.03 -7.59 0.95
C ILE A 191 -9.41 -7.16 2.37
N LYS A 192 -10.61 -7.51 2.83
CA LYS A 192 -11.07 -7.19 4.19
C LYS A 192 -10.20 -7.83 5.28
N SER A 193 -9.60 -8.98 5.01
CA SER A 193 -8.76 -9.68 5.99
C SER A 193 -7.37 -9.06 6.14
N VAL A 194 -6.86 -8.38 5.11
CA VAL A 194 -5.53 -7.73 5.14
C VAL A 194 -5.58 -6.25 5.42
N SER A 195 -6.69 -5.61 5.08
CA SER A 195 -6.81 -4.15 5.21
C SER A 195 -7.12 -3.74 6.65
N SER A 196 -6.53 -2.63 7.10
CA SER A 196 -6.92 -1.93 8.33
C SER A 196 -8.21 -1.11 8.16
N VAL A 197 -8.73 -0.98 6.94
CA VAL A 197 -9.98 -0.27 6.63
C VAL A 197 -11.18 -1.06 7.12
N ASN A 198 -12.21 -0.36 7.63
CA ASN A 198 -13.44 -1.00 8.04
C ASN A 198 -14.05 -1.84 6.89
N PRO A 199 -14.43 -3.11 7.13
CA PRO A 199 -14.98 -3.99 6.10
C PRO A 199 -16.20 -3.41 5.35
N LYS A 200 -17.07 -2.68 6.04
CA LYS A 200 -18.23 -2.02 5.41
C LYS A 200 -17.80 -0.89 4.47
N THR A 201 -16.71 -0.19 4.80
CA THR A 201 -16.14 0.84 3.93
C THR A 201 -15.59 0.23 2.66
N ILE A 202 -14.89 -0.91 2.74
CA ILE A 202 -14.38 -1.64 1.56
C ILE A 202 -15.55 -2.07 0.64
N ASP A 203 -16.65 -2.60 1.20
CA ASP A 203 -17.83 -2.97 0.41
C ASP A 203 -18.45 -1.77 -0.31
N ARG A 204 -18.51 -0.63 0.37
CA ARG A 204 -19.02 0.63 -0.20
C ARG A 204 -18.11 1.16 -1.29
N ASP A 205 -16.82 1.19 -1.03
CA ASP A 205 -15.80 1.65 -1.97
C ASP A 205 -15.84 0.82 -3.26
N ALA A 206 -15.82 -0.51 -3.14
CA ALA A 206 -15.91 -1.41 -4.27
C ALA A 206 -17.21 -1.24 -5.07
N ARG A 207 -18.36 -1.04 -4.37
CA ARG A 207 -19.64 -0.85 -5.03
C ARG A 207 -19.75 0.47 -5.78
N LEU A 208 -19.23 1.57 -5.18
CA LEU A 208 -19.20 2.87 -5.83
C LEU A 208 -18.28 2.84 -7.06
N GLU A 209 -17.09 2.28 -6.91
CA GLU A 209 -16.12 2.20 -8.01
C GLU A 209 -16.66 1.40 -9.21
N ASP A 210 -17.42 0.33 -8.95
CA ASP A 210 -17.98 -0.51 -10.01
C ASP A 210 -19.19 0.08 -10.71
N LYS A 211 -20.08 0.70 -9.93
CA LYS A 211 -21.43 1.02 -10.37
C LYS A 211 -21.68 2.50 -10.64
N LEU A 212 -20.85 3.36 -10.08
CA LEU A 212 -20.94 4.79 -10.34
C LEU A 212 -20.28 5.10 -11.68
N LYS A 213 -20.93 5.88 -12.53
CA LYS A 213 -20.49 6.13 -13.91
C LYS A 213 -19.99 7.56 -14.10
N GLY A 214 -19.09 7.69 -15.08
CA GLY A 214 -18.61 8.91 -15.73
C GLY A 214 -18.59 10.14 -14.84
N SER A 215 -19.35 11.11 -15.21
CA SER A 215 -19.43 12.43 -14.58
C SER A 215 -19.75 12.39 -13.09
N LEU A 216 -20.59 11.46 -12.60
CA LEU A 216 -20.87 11.33 -11.17
C LEU A 216 -19.65 10.84 -10.37
N LYS A 217 -18.84 10.00 -10.97
CA LYS A 217 -17.60 9.51 -10.35
C LYS A 217 -16.56 10.64 -10.24
N GLU A 218 -16.42 11.44 -11.30
CA GLU A 218 -15.56 12.62 -11.30
C GLU A 218 -15.99 13.64 -10.23
N LEU A 219 -17.28 13.90 -10.10
CA LEU A 219 -17.85 14.80 -9.09
C LEU A 219 -17.62 14.29 -7.65
N LEU A 220 -17.68 12.96 -7.44
CA LEU A 220 -17.34 12.35 -6.17
C LEU A 220 -15.84 12.48 -5.86
N ASP A 221 -14.96 12.23 -6.85
CA ASP A 221 -13.50 12.35 -6.70
C ASP A 221 -13.09 13.80 -6.42
N ALA A 222 -13.74 14.75 -7.08
CA ALA A 222 -13.56 16.19 -6.85
C ALA A 222 -14.22 16.72 -5.56
N LYS A 223 -14.92 15.87 -4.81
CA LYS A 223 -15.64 16.21 -3.55
C LYS A 223 -16.80 17.17 -3.73
N PHE A 224 -17.32 17.36 -4.95
CA PHE A 224 -18.55 18.11 -5.21
C PHE A 224 -19.79 17.36 -4.77
N LEU A 225 -19.78 16.03 -4.87
CA LEU A 225 -20.85 15.18 -4.35
C LEU A 225 -20.34 14.37 -3.16
N SER A 226 -21.20 14.23 -2.17
CA SER A 226 -20.93 13.35 -1.03
C SER A 226 -21.12 11.87 -1.45
N ARG A 227 -20.47 10.98 -0.71
CA ARG A 227 -20.64 9.53 -0.85
C ARG A 227 -22.12 9.11 -0.77
N SER A 228 -22.88 9.71 0.17
CA SER A 228 -24.29 9.34 0.39
C SER A 228 -25.17 9.72 -0.80
N GLU A 229 -24.90 10.87 -1.43
CA GLU A 229 -25.57 11.28 -2.66
C GLU A 229 -25.26 10.30 -3.78
N CYS A 230 -23.99 9.99 -4.01
CA CYS A 230 -23.57 9.04 -5.04
C CYS A 230 -24.19 7.64 -4.82
N GLU A 231 -24.27 7.16 -3.58
CA GLU A 231 -24.96 5.89 -3.27
C GLU A 231 -26.45 5.93 -3.65
N SER A 232 -27.10 7.07 -3.53
CA SER A 232 -28.50 7.21 -3.93
C SER A 232 -28.70 7.11 -5.44
N TYR A 233 -27.68 7.46 -6.23
CA TYR A 233 -27.71 7.38 -7.69
C TYR A 233 -27.45 5.98 -8.24
N LEU A 234 -26.88 5.06 -7.45
CA LEU A 234 -26.64 3.67 -7.86
C LEU A 234 -27.92 2.88 -8.20
N ARG A 235 -29.10 3.42 -7.90
CA ARG A 235 -30.40 2.83 -8.26
C ARG A 235 -30.80 3.11 -9.71
N PHE A 236 -30.14 4.06 -10.37
CA PHE A 236 -30.39 4.42 -11.76
C PHE A 236 -29.48 3.62 -12.69
N ASP A 237 -29.92 3.46 -13.95
CA ASP A 237 -29.10 2.90 -15.01
C ASP A 237 -27.94 3.84 -15.40
N ASP A 238 -27.04 3.33 -16.21
CA ASP A 238 -25.82 4.04 -16.59
C ASP A 238 -26.13 5.36 -17.34
N GLU A 239 -27.13 5.35 -18.25
CA GLU A 239 -27.54 6.51 -19.05
C GLU A 239 -28.08 7.63 -18.15
N LYS A 240 -28.92 7.26 -17.18
CA LYS A 240 -29.49 8.22 -16.23
C LYS A 240 -28.47 8.77 -15.26
N GLN A 241 -27.50 7.97 -14.85
CA GLN A 241 -26.39 8.44 -14.03
C GLN A 241 -25.55 9.49 -14.77
N GLU A 242 -25.29 9.28 -16.07
CA GLU A 242 -24.53 10.22 -16.90
C GLU A 242 -25.30 11.54 -17.07
N GLU A 243 -26.60 11.47 -17.43
CA GLU A 243 -27.47 12.67 -17.52
C GLU A 243 -27.45 13.51 -16.23
N ILE A 244 -27.52 12.86 -15.08
CA ILE A 244 -27.48 13.54 -13.77
C ILE A 244 -26.11 14.20 -13.57
N GLY A 245 -25.03 13.49 -13.86
CA GLY A 245 -23.66 14.00 -13.70
C GLY A 245 -23.38 15.22 -14.58
N GLU A 246 -23.76 15.16 -15.87
CA GLU A 246 -23.64 16.26 -16.80
C GLU A 246 -24.37 17.52 -16.32
N LYS A 247 -25.60 17.36 -15.81
CA LYS A 247 -26.37 18.48 -15.24
C LYS A 247 -25.68 19.13 -14.04
N TYR A 248 -25.05 18.33 -13.17
CA TYR A 248 -24.27 18.86 -12.04
C TYR A 248 -23.04 19.62 -12.52
N GLN A 249 -22.34 19.13 -13.56
CA GLN A 249 -21.19 19.82 -14.14
C GLN A 249 -21.60 21.14 -14.78
N GLU A 250 -22.73 21.19 -15.52
CA GLU A 250 -23.27 22.41 -16.12
C GLU A 250 -23.61 23.46 -15.04
N LEU A 251 -24.28 23.07 -13.96
CA LEU A 251 -24.64 23.96 -12.86
C LEU A 251 -23.40 24.55 -12.17
N ASN A 252 -22.38 23.71 -11.91
CA ASN A 252 -21.14 24.16 -11.29
C ASN A 252 -20.29 25.06 -12.21
N ALA A 253 -20.37 24.84 -13.54
CA ALA A 253 -19.68 25.71 -14.51
C ALA A 253 -20.29 27.11 -14.56
N VAL A 254 -21.58 27.25 -14.31
CA VAL A 254 -22.29 28.55 -14.28
C VAL A 254 -21.94 29.34 -13.02
N ASP A 255 -21.81 28.68 -11.85
CA ASP A 255 -21.45 29.34 -10.60
C ASP A 255 -20.00 29.89 -10.59
N CYS A 256 -19.08 29.27 -11.34
CA CYS A 256 -17.70 29.76 -11.48
C CYS A 256 -17.57 31.02 -12.38
N HIS A 257 -18.61 31.43 -13.09
CA HIS A 257 -18.61 32.57 -14.01
C HIS A 257 -19.54 33.72 -13.55
N GLY A 258 -20.16 33.61 -12.36
CA GLY A 258 -21.14 34.52 -11.83
C GLY A 258 -20.64 35.65 -10.94
N ASP A 259 -19.34 35.67 -10.59
CA ASP A 259 -18.72 36.74 -9.80
C ASP A 259 -17.74 37.54 -10.65
N THR A 260 -18.27 38.49 -11.42
CA THR A 260 -17.52 39.61 -12.00
C THR A 260 -18.20 40.93 -11.62
#